data_cb931c282a150362ae17a58fe833b845
#
_entry.id   cb931c282a150362ae17a58fe833b845
#
_cell.length_a   1.000
_cell.length_b   1.000
_cell.length_c   1.000
_cell.angle_alpha   90.00
_cell.angle_beta   90.00
_cell.angle_gamma   90.00
#
_symmetry.space_group_name_H-M   'P 1'
#
loop_
_entity.id
_entity.type
_entity.pdbx_description
1 polymer ?
#
loop_
_entity_poly.entity_id
_entity_poly.type
_entity_poly.pdbx_seq_one_letter_code
_entity_poly.pdbx_strand_id
1 'polypeptide(L)'
;MEKHLFTSESVTEGHPDKMCDQISDAILDALMEQDPMSRVACETSTTTGLVLVMGEITTKAYVDIQKIVRDTVREIGYTRGKFGFDADTCGVITAIDEQSSDIAMGFDKALEAKENKMSEEELDAIGAGDQGMMFGYASDETPELMPYPIALAHKLSRRLTEVRKNGTLPYLRPDGKTQVTVEYDEEGIPTRLDAVVLSTQHDPDVTQEQIHEDIKKYVFDAVIPEGMTDENTKFFINPTGRFVIGGPHGDSGLTGRKIIVDTYGGMARHGGGAFSGKDCTKVDRSAAYAARYVAKNIVAAGLAKKCEIQLSYAIGVAHPTSIMVDTFGTGKISEEKMVEMIRENFDLRPAGIIKMLDLRRPIYKQTAAYGHFGRTDIDLPWEKLDKVEELKKYL
;
A
#
# COMPACT_ATOMS: atom_id res chain seq x y z
N MET A 1 9.30 27.14 -21.98
CA MET A 1 9.31 26.34 -20.74
C MET A 1 8.70 25.00 -21.05
N GLU A 2 9.47 23.93 -20.97
CA GLU A 2 8.94 22.58 -21.11
C GLU A 2 8.19 22.22 -19.82
N LYS A 3 6.87 22.05 -19.93
CA LYS A 3 6.03 21.59 -18.83
C LYS A 3 6.16 20.08 -18.71
N HIS A 4 6.41 19.61 -17.51
CA HIS A 4 6.49 18.18 -17.24
C HIS A 4 5.18 17.67 -16.64
N LEU A 5 4.57 16.66 -17.27
CA LEU A 5 3.36 16.02 -16.79
C LEU A 5 3.68 14.68 -16.17
N PHE A 6 3.09 14.40 -15.01
CA PHE A 6 3.17 13.08 -14.35
C PHE A 6 1.79 12.59 -13.90
N THR A 7 1.53 11.31 -14.11
CA THR A 7 0.22 10.71 -13.84
C THR A 7 0.34 9.56 -12.86
N SER A 8 -0.54 9.54 -11.85
CA SER A 8 -0.74 8.39 -10.98
C SER A 8 -2.21 8.01 -10.92
N GLU A 9 -2.47 6.73 -10.65
CA GLU A 9 -3.82 6.21 -10.46
C GLU A 9 -4.00 5.61 -9.06
N SER A 10 -5.24 5.55 -8.61
CA SER A 10 -5.68 4.82 -7.43
C SER A 10 -7.00 4.12 -7.70
N VAL A 11 -7.37 3.20 -6.84
CA VAL A 11 -8.62 2.44 -6.90
C VAL A 11 -9.30 2.44 -5.55
N THR A 12 -10.63 2.26 -5.55
CA THR A 12 -11.39 2.08 -4.33
C THR A 12 -11.20 0.69 -3.73
N GLU A 13 -11.62 0.52 -2.49
CA GLU A 13 -11.61 -0.78 -1.78
C GLU A 13 -12.44 -1.87 -2.48
N GLY A 14 -13.40 -1.48 -3.34
CA GLY A 14 -14.24 -2.40 -4.09
C GLY A 14 -13.67 -2.86 -5.43
N HIS A 15 -12.52 -2.35 -5.85
CA HIS A 15 -11.82 -2.88 -7.01
C HIS A 15 -11.42 -4.34 -6.77
N PRO A 16 -11.59 -5.26 -7.73
CA PRO A 16 -11.36 -6.70 -7.52
C PRO A 16 -9.99 -7.05 -6.94
N ASP A 17 -8.91 -6.45 -7.46
CA ASP A 17 -7.56 -6.68 -6.92
C ASP A 17 -7.44 -6.17 -5.48
N LYS A 18 -8.03 -5.01 -5.16
CA LYS A 18 -8.01 -4.46 -3.80
C LYS A 18 -8.89 -5.22 -2.83
N MET A 19 -9.98 -5.79 -3.30
CA MET A 19 -10.76 -6.74 -2.50
C MET A 19 -9.91 -7.95 -2.09
N CYS A 20 -9.13 -8.51 -3.02
CA CYS A 20 -8.22 -9.62 -2.75
C CYS A 20 -7.13 -9.24 -1.75
N ASP A 21 -6.53 -8.06 -1.88
CA ASP A 21 -5.53 -7.55 -0.93
C ASP A 21 -6.12 -7.42 0.48
N GLN A 22 -7.31 -6.87 0.61
CA GLN A 22 -7.99 -6.72 1.91
C GLN A 22 -8.36 -8.06 2.54
N ILE A 23 -8.79 -9.04 1.76
CA ILE A 23 -9.08 -10.40 2.25
C ILE A 23 -7.79 -11.06 2.77
N SER A 24 -6.73 -11.03 1.99
CA SER A 24 -5.44 -11.61 2.37
C SER A 24 -4.88 -10.99 3.65
N ASP A 25 -4.94 -9.68 3.80
CA ASP A 25 -4.50 -8.98 5.00
C ASP A 25 -5.46 -9.13 6.19
N ALA A 26 -6.76 -9.31 5.96
CA ALA A 26 -7.71 -9.62 7.03
C ALA A 26 -7.45 -11.01 7.64
N ILE A 27 -7.08 -11.98 6.81
CA ILE A 27 -6.67 -13.31 7.28
C ILE A 27 -5.36 -13.23 8.05
N LEU A 28 -4.38 -12.49 7.54
CA LEU A 28 -3.11 -12.25 8.23
C LEU A 28 -3.34 -11.63 9.61
N ASP A 29 -4.09 -10.57 9.72
CA ASP A 29 -4.37 -9.89 10.98
C ASP A 29 -5.07 -10.81 11.99
N ALA A 30 -6.07 -11.57 11.55
CA ALA A 30 -6.78 -12.53 12.40
C ALA A 30 -5.87 -13.64 12.95
N LEU A 31 -4.90 -14.08 12.16
CA LEU A 31 -3.89 -15.05 12.60
C LEU A 31 -2.93 -14.43 13.60
N MET A 32 -2.41 -13.24 13.30
CA MET A 32 -1.45 -12.55 14.15
C MET A 32 -2.03 -12.10 15.49
N GLU A 33 -3.32 -11.83 15.57
CA GLU A 33 -4.01 -11.51 16.80
C GLU A 33 -3.95 -12.66 17.83
N GLN A 34 -3.98 -13.91 17.34
CA GLN A 34 -3.91 -15.10 18.18
C GLN A 34 -2.48 -15.65 18.31
N ASP A 35 -1.68 -15.57 17.25
CA ASP A 35 -0.30 -16.02 17.18
C ASP A 35 0.57 -15.01 16.44
N PRO A 36 1.20 -14.05 17.14
CA PRO A 36 2.08 -13.05 16.52
C PRO A 36 3.29 -13.64 15.76
N MET A 37 3.57 -14.93 15.99
CA MET A 37 4.66 -15.64 15.32
C MET A 37 4.22 -16.40 14.06
N SER A 38 2.95 -16.26 13.66
CA SER A 38 2.44 -16.86 12.43
C SER A 38 3.29 -16.49 11.22
N ARG A 39 3.57 -17.49 10.40
CA ARG A 39 4.18 -17.31 9.08
C ARG A 39 3.09 -17.45 8.03
N VAL A 40 2.90 -16.40 7.26
CA VAL A 40 1.77 -16.27 6.34
C VAL A 40 2.25 -15.79 4.98
N ALA A 41 1.91 -16.55 3.96
CA ALA A 41 1.95 -16.17 2.57
C ALA A 41 0.57 -16.53 1.99
N CYS A 42 -0.37 -15.58 2.12
CA CYS A 42 -1.78 -15.78 1.77
C CYS A 42 -2.13 -14.95 0.55
N GLU A 43 -2.56 -15.61 -0.51
CA GLU A 43 -3.02 -15.00 -1.74
C GLU A 43 -4.50 -15.26 -1.94
N THR A 44 -5.19 -14.29 -2.52
CA THR A 44 -6.62 -14.37 -2.81
C THR A 44 -6.83 -14.07 -4.28
N SER A 45 -7.67 -14.84 -4.94
CA SER A 45 -8.22 -14.48 -6.25
C SER A 45 -9.73 -14.45 -6.21
N THR A 46 -10.33 -13.63 -7.06
CA THR A 46 -11.77 -13.50 -7.19
C THR A 46 -12.18 -13.37 -8.65
N THR A 47 -13.35 -13.89 -8.94
CA THR A 47 -14.05 -13.73 -10.22
C THR A 47 -15.55 -13.77 -9.96
N THR A 48 -16.37 -13.86 -11.01
CA THR A 48 -17.82 -13.90 -10.86
C THR A 48 -18.27 -14.95 -9.84
N GLY A 49 -18.84 -14.51 -8.72
CA GLY A 49 -19.42 -15.36 -7.69
C GLY A 49 -18.47 -16.25 -6.88
N LEU A 50 -17.15 -16.04 -7.00
CA LEU A 50 -16.15 -16.91 -6.37
C LEU A 50 -15.00 -16.12 -5.74
N VAL A 51 -14.59 -16.56 -4.55
CA VAL A 51 -13.32 -16.20 -3.90
C VAL A 51 -12.52 -17.48 -3.65
N LEU A 52 -11.28 -17.50 -4.12
CA LEU A 52 -10.30 -18.55 -3.82
C LEU A 52 -9.21 -17.97 -2.93
N VAL A 53 -9.00 -18.56 -1.76
CA VAL A 53 -7.89 -18.24 -0.84
C VAL A 53 -6.88 -19.37 -0.89
N MET A 54 -5.63 -19.06 -1.17
CA MET A 54 -4.56 -20.04 -1.35
C MET A 54 -3.25 -19.54 -0.74
N GLY A 55 -2.33 -20.44 -0.54
CA GLY A 55 -0.98 -20.11 -0.05
C GLY A 55 -0.50 -21.04 1.06
N GLU A 56 0.54 -20.59 1.76
CA GLU A 56 1.21 -21.33 2.82
C GLU A 56 1.09 -20.60 4.15
N ILE A 57 0.56 -21.29 5.15
CA ILE A 57 0.35 -20.74 6.50
C ILE A 57 0.86 -21.75 7.54
N THR A 58 1.81 -21.29 8.38
CA THR A 58 2.27 -22.05 9.56
C THR A 58 1.92 -21.22 10.80
N THR A 59 1.02 -21.73 11.63
CA THR A 59 0.48 -21.01 12.78
C THR A 59 -0.03 -21.97 13.84
N LYS A 60 -0.13 -21.48 15.08
CA LYS A 60 -0.86 -22.14 16.18
C LYS A 60 -2.29 -21.62 16.32
N ALA A 61 -2.66 -20.58 15.58
CA ALA A 61 -3.98 -19.98 15.60
C ALA A 61 -4.99 -20.80 14.80
N TYR A 62 -6.25 -20.65 15.16
CA TYR A 62 -7.38 -21.10 14.33
C TYR A 62 -8.25 -19.91 13.96
N VAL A 63 -8.56 -19.77 12.68
CA VAL A 63 -9.45 -18.73 12.17
C VAL A 63 -10.46 -19.34 11.17
N ASP A 64 -11.66 -18.80 11.17
CA ASP A 64 -12.69 -19.13 10.19
C ASP A 64 -12.47 -18.27 8.92
N ILE A 65 -11.73 -18.81 7.97
CA ILE A 65 -11.38 -18.10 6.73
C ILE A 65 -12.63 -17.71 5.95
N GLN A 66 -13.63 -18.59 5.86
CA GLN A 66 -14.86 -18.26 5.14
C GLN A 66 -15.59 -17.08 5.76
N LYS A 67 -15.63 -17.02 7.08
CA LYS A 67 -16.24 -15.90 7.80
C LYS A 67 -15.47 -14.61 7.54
N ILE A 68 -14.14 -14.64 7.62
CA ILE A 68 -13.29 -13.46 7.36
C ILE A 68 -13.49 -12.94 5.93
N VAL A 69 -13.52 -13.83 4.94
CA VAL A 69 -13.80 -13.46 3.55
C VAL A 69 -15.14 -12.75 3.42
N ARG A 70 -16.21 -13.37 3.93
CA ARG A 70 -17.57 -12.82 3.83
C ARG A 70 -17.71 -11.49 4.55
N ASP A 71 -17.13 -11.35 5.74
CA ASP A 71 -17.17 -10.11 6.52
C ASP A 71 -16.41 -9.00 5.78
N THR A 72 -15.24 -9.28 5.21
CA THR A 72 -14.48 -8.32 4.41
C THR A 72 -15.25 -7.86 3.16
N VAL A 73 -15.83 -8.80 2.42
CA VAL A 73 -16.65 -8.49 1.23
C VAL A 73 -17.87 -7.64 1.61
N ARG A 74 -18.51 -7.94 2.75
CA ARG A 74 -19.66 -7.19 3.27
C ARG A 74 -19.27 -5.77 3.69
N GLU A 75 -18.15 -5.60 4.38
CA GLU A 75 -17.62 -4.30 4.76
C GLU A 75 -17.30 -3.41 3.56
N ILE A 76 -16.79 -3.99 2.48
CA ILE A 76 -16.55 -3.31 1.20
C ILE A 76 -17.87 -2.82 0.59
N GLY A 77 -18.96 -3.58 0.73
CA GLY A 77 -20.29 -3.18 0.29
C GLY A 77 -20.90 -4.06 -0.80
N TYR A 78 -20.34 -5.22 -1.10
CA TYR A 78 -20.96 -6.22 -1.96
C TYR A 78 -21.95 -7.04 -1.15
N THR A 79 -23.16 -6.52 -0.98
CA THR A 79 -24.20 -7.04 -0.07
C THR A 79 -25.46 -7.53 -0.77
N ARG A 80 -25.49 -7.49 -2.10
CA ARG A 80 -26.67 -7.89 -2.89
C ARG A 80 -26.27 -8.52 -4.22
N GLY A 81 -26.88 -9.65 -4.55
CA GLY A 81 -26.64 -10.34 -5.82
C GLY A 81 -26.86 -9.46 -7.07
N LYS A 82 -27.75 -8.46 -6.99
CA LYS A 82 -27.95 -7.49 -8.07
C LYS A 82 -26.73 -6.60 -8.37
N PHE A 83 -25.76 -6.53 -7.44
CA PHE A 83 -24.47 -5.86 -7.66
C PHE A 83 -23.47 -6.74 -8.42
N GLY A 84 -23.86 -7.96 -8.77
CA GLY A 84 -23.03 -8.95 -9.45
C GLY A 84 -22.11 -9.75 -8.52
N PHE A 85 -22.00 -9.36 -7.24
CA PHE A 85 -21.24 -10.05 -6.21
C PHE A 85 -21.88 -9.84 -4.85
N ASP A 86 -21.89 -10.88 -4.01
CA ASP A 86 -22.63 -10.87 -2.74
C ASP A 86 -21.88 -11.67 -1.68
N ALA A 87 -21.61 -11.04 -0.55
CA ALA A 87 -20.91 -11.63 0.59
C ALA A 87 -21.56 -12.90 1.13
N ASP A 88 -22.90 -12.99 1.09
CA ASP A 88 -23.63 -14.13 1.68
C ASP A 88 -23.70 -15.32 0.72
N THR A 89 -23.67 -15.08 -0.60
CA THR A 89 -23.93 -16.12 -1.62
C THR A 89 -22.73 -16.48 -2.47
N CYS A 90 -21.63 -15.73 -2.44
CA CYS A 90 -20.43 -16.10 -3.18
C CYS A 90 -19.84 -17.43 -2.68
N GLY A 91 -19.27 -18.20 -3.61
CA GLY A 91 -18.47 -19.36 -3.26
C GLY A 91 -17.15 -18.94 -2.60
N VAL A 92 -16.74 -19.66 -1.56
CA VAL A 92 -15.43 -19.47 -0.93
C VAL A 92 -14.71 -20.81 -0.91
N ILE A 93 -13.58 -20.88 -1.58
CA ILE A 93 -12.72 -22.08 -1.66
C ILE A 93 -11.38 -21.75 -1.01
N THR A 94 -10.84 -22.69 -0.26
CA THR A 94 -9.53 -22.60 0.37
C THR A 94 -8.62 -23.70 -0.12
N ALA A 95 -7.36 -23.35 -0.43
CA ALA A 95 -6.28 -24.25 -0.80
C ALA A 95 -5.01 -23.76 -0.08
N ILE A 96 -4.89 -24.16 1.20
CA ILE A 96 -3.82 -23.68 2.09
C ILE A 96 -3.05 -24.89 2.60
N ASP A 97 -1.73 -24.82 2.42
CA ASP A 97 -0.79 -25.81 2.90
C ASP A 97 0.12 -25.23 4.02
N GLU A 98 0.85 -26.10 4.70
CA GLU A 98 1.94 -25.67 5.58
C GLU A 98 3.16 -25.26 4.76
N GLN A 99 3.97 -24.32 5.25
CA GLN A 99 5.20 -23.93 4.59
C GLN A 99 6.19 -25.12 4.49
N SER A 100 6.83 -25.26 3.33
CA SER A 100 7.85 -26.30 3.10
C SER A 100 8.95 -26.27 4.17
N SER A 101 9.33 -27.45 4.67
CA SER A 101 10.42 -27.62 5.63
C SER A 101 11.76 -27.09 5.11
N ASP A 102 11.98 -27.14 3.81
CA ASP A 102 13.22 -26.66 3.18
C ASP A 102 13.35 -25.12 3.28
N ILE A 103 12.23 -24.40 3.19
CA ILE A 103 12.18 -22.96 3.38
C ILE A 103 12.24 -22.61 4.87
N ALA A 104 11.67 -23.45 5.75
CA ALA A 104 11.63 -23.23 7.18
C ALA A 104 13.00 -23.29 7.87
N MET A 105 13.95 -24.07 7.34
CA MET A 105 15.27 -24.26 7.97
C MET A 105 16.07 -22.98 8.18
N GLY A 106 15.87 -21.95 7.36
CA GLY A 106 16.48 -20.63 7.53
C GLY A 106 15.86 -19.77 8.65
N PHE A 107 14.64 -20.14 9.10
CA PHE A 107 13.84 -19.37 10.07
C PHE A 107 13.67 -20.04 11.42
N ASP A 108 13.75 -21.39 11.50
CA ASP A 108 13.44 -22.10 12.75
C ASP A 108 14.45 -21.81 13.87
N LYS A 109 15.68 -21.46 13.52
CA LYS A 109 16.65 -20.92 14.50
C LYS A 109 16.24 -19.57 15.07
N ALA A 110 15.46 -18.79 14.32
CA ALA A 110 14.94 -17.50 14.74
C ALA A 110 13.75 -17.61 15.72
N LEU A 111 13.02 -18.71 15.68
CA LEU A 111 11.86 -18.93 16.57
C LEU A 111 12.27 -19.30 17.99
N GLU A 112 13.46 -19.86 18.20
CA GLU A 112 13.97 -20.18 19.54
C GLU A 112 14.48 -18.95 20.30
N ALA A 113 14.76 -17.85 19.59
CA ALA A 113 15.17 -16.55 20.17
C ALA A 113 13.99 -15.74 20.73
N LYS A 114 12.99 -16.38 21.30
CA LYS A 114 11.65 -15.86 21.62
C LYS A 114 11.54 -14.86 22.77
N GLU A 115 12.58 -14.53 23.47
CA GLU A 115 12.49 -13.62 24.60
C GLU A 115 13.52 -12.49 24.47
N ASN A 116 13.08 -11.28 24.30
CA ASN A 116 13.66 -9.93 24.53
C ASN A 116 15.16 -9.76 24.88
N LYS A 117 16.01 -10.77 24.61
CA LYS A 117 17.45 -10.81 24.93
C LYS A 117 18.27 -11.45 23.81
N MET A 118 17.91 -11.17 22.55
CA MET A 118 18.77 -11.60 21.45
C MET A 118 20.08 -10.81 21.51
N SER A 119 21.19 -11.53 21.51
CA SER A 119 22.50 -10.95 21.29
C SER A 119 22.63 -10.46 19.83
N GLU A 120 23.60 -9.59 19.57
CA GLU A 120 23.90 -9.16 18.19
C GLU A 120 24.22 -10.35 17.27
N GLU A 121 24.89 -11.38 17.80
CA GLU A 121 25.20 -12.61 17.08
C GLU A 121 23.94 -13.43 16.71
N GLU A 122 22.93 -13.42 17.57
CA GLU A 122 21.64 -14.09 17.30
C GLU A 122 20.82 -13.31 16.27
N LEU A 123 20.86 -11.97 16.28
CA LEU A 123 20.25 -11.13 15.26
C LEU A 123 20.90 -11.35 13.88
N ASP A 124 22.22 -11.53 13.83
CA ASP A 124 22.96 -11.85 12.62
C ASP A 124 22.71 -13.29 12.11
N ALA A 125 22.27 -14.18 12.98
CA ALA A 125 21.91 -15.55 12.57
C ALA A 125 20.57 -15.63 11.84
N ILE A 126 19.75 -14.57 11.90
CA ILE A 126 18.45 -14.49 11.21
C ILE A 126 18.64 -13.84 9.84
N GLY A 127 18.85 -14.67 8.84
CA GLY A 127 18.94 -14.23 7.45
C GLY A 127 17.58 -13.85 6.83
N ALA A 128 17.62 -13.16 5.71
CA ALA A 128 16.44 -12.92 4.90
C ALA A 128 15.85 -14.24 4.37
N GLY A 129 14.52 -14.35 4.38
CA GLY A 129 13.82 -15.55 3.91
C GLY A 129 13.78 -15.69 2.41
N ASP A 130 14.12 -14.65 1.69
CA ASP A 130 14.20 -14.64 0.24
C ASP A 130 15.23 -13.61 -0.22
N GLN A 131 15.66 -13.73 -1.46
CA GLN A 131 16.33 -12.66 -2.18
C GLN A 131 15.32 -11.60 -2.61
N GLY A 132 15.79 -10.37 -2.85
CA GLY A 132 14.93 -9.32 -3.40
C GLY A 132 15.55 -7.94 -3.33
N MET A 133 14.89 -7.01 -3.99
CA MET A 133 15.16 -5.58 -3.87
C MET A 133 13.88 -4.85 -3.51
N MET A 134 13.99 -3.88 -2.62
CA MET A 134 12.87 -3.09 -2.12
C MET A 134 13.21 -1.60 -2.22
N PHE A 135 12.21 -0.79 -2.48
CA PHE A 135 12.38 0.66 -2.60
C PHE A 135 11.53 1.39 -1.57
N GLY A 136 12.10 2.47 -1.05
CA GLY A 136 11.41 3.48 -0.29
C GLY A 136 11.59 4.84 -0.93
N TYR A 137 10.61 5.73 -0.74
CA TYR A 137 10.63 7.07 -1.32
C TYR A 137 9.94 8.07 -0.39
N ALA A 138 10.40 9.31 -0.45
CA ALA A 138 9.73 10.46 0.13
C ALA A 138 10.06 11.72 -0.69
N SER A 139 9.13 12.66 -0.72
CA SER A 139 9.33 13.99 -1.30
C SER A 139 8.60 15.05 -0.47
N ASP A 140 9.05 16.30 -0.56
CA ASP A 140 8.45 17.43 0.14
C ASP A 140 7.23 18.04 -0.58
N GLU A 141 6.67 17.31 -1.55
CA GLU A 141 5.53 17.76 -2.36
C GLU A 141 4.21 17.85 -1.58
N THR A 142 4.07 17.06 -0.52
CA THR A 142 2.87 17.03 0.33
C THR A 142 3.25 17.00 1.81
N PRO A 143 2.35 17.37 2.73
CA PRO A 143 2.62 17.29 4.17
C PRO A 143 2.93 15.87 4.65
N GLU A 144 2.35 14.86 4.03
CA GLU A 144 2.60 13.45 4.29
C GLU A 144 3.92 12.93 3.68
N LEU A 145 4.68 13.81 2.99
CA LEU A 145 5.93 13.50 2.30
C LEU A 145 5.77 12.41 1.22
N MET A 146 4.71 12.53 0.44
CA MET A 146 4.37 11.67 -0.70
C MET A 146 4.38 12.47 -2.00
N PRO A 147 4.59 11.79 -3.15
CA PRO A 147 4.36 12.40 -4.45
C PRO A 147 2.91 12.90 -4.58
N TYR A 148 2.75 14.11 -5.09
CA TYR A 148 1.44 14.77 -5.18
C TYR A 148 0.40 13.98 -5.99
N PRO A 149 0.73 13.39 -7.18
CA PRO A 149 -0.27 12.69 -7.99
C PRO A 149 -0.90 11.49 -7.28
N ILE A 150 -0.10 10.63 -6.65
CA ILE A 150 -0.64 9.45 -5.95
C ILE A 150 -1.36 9.85 -4.66
N ALA A 151 -0.86 10.84 -3.93
CA ALA A 151 -1.51 11.33 -2.73
C ALA A 151 -2.93 11.87 -3.04
N LEU A 152 -3.06 12.65 -4.11
CA LEU A 152 -4.36 13.17 -4.53
C LEU A 152 -5.28 12.07 -5.08
N ALA A 153 -4.76 11.15 -5.89
CA ALA A 153 -5.53 10.01 -6.39
C ALA A 153 -6.11 9.16 -5.26
N HIS A 154 -5.33 8.89 -4.21
CA HIS A 154 -5.84 8.20 -3.02
C HIS A 154 -6.92 8.99 -2.27
N LYS A 155 -6.74 10.29 -2.10
CA LYS A 155 -7.73 11.16 -1.45
C LYS A 155 -9.06 11.16 -2.21
N LEU A 156 -9.01 11.20 -3.53
CA LEU A 156 -10.20 11.12 -4.39
C LEU A 156 -10.89 9.74 -4.28
N SER A 157 -10.14 8.63 -4.35
CA SER A 157 -10.69 7.29 -4.22
C SER A 157 -11.32 7.06 -2.84
N ARG A 158 -10.69 7.55 -1.78
CA ARG A 158 -11.22 7.47 -0.41
C ARG A 158 -12.50 8.29 -0.26
N ARG A 159 -12.52 9.52 -0.79
CA ARG A 159 -13.69 10.37 -0.76
C ARG A 159 -14.87 9.76 -1.52
N LEU A 160 -14.60 9.13 -2.68
CA LEU A 160 -15.62 8.40 -3.44
C LEU A 160 -16.28 7.29 -2.59
N THR A 161 -15.47 6.52 -1.88
CA THR A 161 -15.96 5.48 -0.96
C THR A 161 -16.73 6.09 0.23
N GLU A 162 -16.24 7.17 0.79
CA GLU A 162 -16.90 7.86 1.91
C GLU A 162 -18.31 8.30 1.54
N VAL A 163 -18.49 9.00 0.42
CA VAL A 163 -19.83 9.50 0.00
C VAL A 163 -20.78 8.36 -0.37
N ARG A 164 -20.27 7.21 -0.77
CA ARG A 164 -21.07 5.99 -0.94
C ARG A 164 -21.52 5.42 0.40
N LYS A 165 -20.58 5.19 1.32
CA LYS A 165 -20.85 4.51 2.60
C LYS A 165 -21.68 5.35 3.57
N ASN A 166 -21.52 6.66 3.58
CA ASN A 166 -22.31 7.56 4.43
C ASN A 166 -23.71 7.90 3.87
N GLY A 167 -24.04 7.40 2.67
CA GLY A 167 -25.34 7.58 2.04
C GLY A 167 -25.53 8.94 1.34
N THR A 168 -24.49 9.76 1.20
CA THR A 168 -24.54 11.01 0.42
C THR A 168 -24.87 10.71 -1.05
N LEU A 169 -24.21 9.70 -1.63
CA LEU A 169 -24.48 9.21 -2.99
C LEU A 169 -24.85 7.72 -2.95
N PRO A 170 -26.09 7.36 -2.59
CA PRO A 170 -26.49 5.98 -2.30
C PRO A 170 -26.56 5.09 -3.54
N TYR A 171 -26.56 5.65 -4.74
CA TYR A 171 -26.53 4.92 -6.01
C TYR A 171 -25.13 4.44 -6.42
N LEU A 172 -24.07 4.91 -5.74
CA LEU A 172 -22.72 4.43 -6.00
C LEU A 172 -22.55 2.99 -5.52
N ARG A 173 -21.71 2.24 -6.26
CA ARG A 173 -21.31 0.88 -5.92
C ARG A 173 -19.82 0.80 -5.62
N PRO A 174 -19.34 -0.33 -5.07
CA PRO A 174 -18.01 -0.37 -4.48
C PRO A 174 -16.83 -0.17 -5.43
N ASP A 175 -16.95 -0.57 -6.70
CA ASP A 175 -15.84 -0.50 -7.67
C ASP A 175 -15.66 0.91 -8.21
N GLY A 176 -14.41 1.36 -8.26
CA GLY A 176 -14.07 2.65 -8.81
C GLY A 176 -12.57 2.86 -8.95
N LYS A 177 -12.22 3.81 -9.82
CA LYS A 177 -10.83 4.20 -10.11
C LYS A 177 -10.71 5.70 -10.18
N THR A 178 -9.56 6.21 -9.81
CA THR A 178 -9.18 7.62 -10.00
C THR A 178 -7.81 7.71 -10.65
N GLN A 179 -7.59 8.76 -11.42
CA GLN A 179 -6.31 9.05 -12.04
C GLN A 179 -6.11 10.56 -12.04
N VAL A 180 -4.90 11.00 -11.70
CA VAL A 180 -4.53 12.40 -11.61
C VAL A 180 -3.29 12.66 -12.44
N THR A 181 -3.36 13.63 -13.35
CA THR A 181 -2.21 14.14 -14.11
C THR A 181 -1.85 15.51 -13.57
N VAL A 182 -0.66 15.64 -13.06
CA VAL A 182 -0.11 16.87 -12.46
C VAL A 182 0.92 17.49 -13.39
N GLU A 183 0.84 18.79 -13.55
CA GLU A 183 1.86 19.60 -14.23
C GLU A 183 2.87 20.10 -13.20
N TYR A 184 4.14 19.89 -13.51
CA TYR A 184 5.29 20.33 -12.70
C TYR A 184 6.03 21.46 -13.42
N ASP A 185 6.58 22.37 -12.64
CA ASP A 185 7.53 23.38 -13.15
C ASP A 185 8.95 22.82 -13.34
N GLU A 186 9.88 23.70 -13.72
CA GLU A 186 11.28 23.36 -13.95
C GLU A 186 12.02 22.92 -12.66
N GLU A 187 11.56 23.35 -11.50
CA GLU A 187 12.07 22.98 -10.18
C GLU A 187 11.44 21.67 -9.67
N GLY A 188 10.49 21.09 -10.40
CA GLY A 188 9.79 19.88 -10.04
C GLY A 188 8.74 20.11 -8.94
N ILE A 189 8.14 21.29 -8.89
CA ILE A 189 7.06 21.67 -7.97
C ILE A 189 5.72 21.46 -8.67
N PRO A 190 4.73 20.79 -8.05
CA PRO A 190 3.38 20.67 -8.60
C PRO A 190 2.73 22.06 -8.75
N THR A 191 2.23 22.40 -9.94
CA THR A 191 1.65 23.72 -10.22
C THR A 191 0.16 23.71 -10.52
N ARG A 192 -0.32 22.67 -11.21
CA ARG A 192 -1.74 22.52 -11.57
C ARG A 192 -2.08 21.08 -11.94
N LEU A 193 -3.36 20.79 -12.00
CA LEU A 193 -3.88 19.53 -12.54
C LEU A 193 -4.19 19.72 -14.03
N ASP A 194 -3.57 18.88 -14.88
CA ASP A 194 -3.90 18.84 -16.30
C ASP A 194 -5.13 18.00 -16.60
N ALA A 195 -5.26 16.85 -15.91
CA ALA A 195 -6.41 15.97 -16.05
C ALA A 195 -6.75 15.25 -14.74
N VAL A 196 -8.04 15.05 -14.51
CA VAL A 196 -8.58 14.19 -13.44
C VAL A 196 -9.58 13.24 -14.06
N VAL A 197 -9.35 11.93 -13.89
CA VAL A 197 -10.24 10.88 -14.35
C VAL A 197 -10.85 10.18 -13.14
N LEU A 198 -12.15 9.95 -13.18
CA LEU A 198 -12.85 9.15 -12.17
C LEU A 198 -13.85 8.23 -12.89
N SER A 199 -13.73 6.94 -12.62
CA SER A 199 -14.72 5.94 -13.02
C SER A 199 -15.31 5.28 -11.80
N THR A 200 -16.63 5.21 -11.72
CA THR A 200 -17.33 4.62 -10.57
C THR A 200 -18.49 3.75 -11.02
N GLN A 201 -18.58 2.59 -10.41
CA GLN A 201 -19.74 1.71 -10.56
C GLN A 201 -20.96 2.35 -9.91
N HIS A 202 -22.14 2.19 -10.53
CA HIS A 202 -23.37 2.85 -10.11
C HIS A 202 -24.62 2.02 -10.38
N ASP A 203 -25.72 2.36 -9.76
CA ASP A 203 -27.04 1.78 -10.04
C ASP A 203 -27.49 2.10 -11.49
N PRO A 204 -28.28 1.23 -12.12
CA PRO A 204 -28.70 1.39 -13.52
C PRO A 204 -29.64 2.59 -13.75
N ASP A 205 -30.32 3.05 -12.71
CA ASP A 205 -31.42 4.05 -12.80
C ASP A 205 -30.94 5.51 -12.64
N VAL A 206 -29.66 5.74 -12.31
CA VAL A 206 -29.09 7.09 -12.23
C VAL A 206 -28.59 7.54 -13.60
N THR A 207 -28.79 8.82 -13.93
CA THR A 207 -28.31 9.38 -15.20
C THR A 207 -26.83 9.78 -15.13
N GLN A 208 -26.16 9.85 -16.29
CA GLN A 208 -24.77 10.31 -16.34
C GLN A 208 -24.63 11.77 -15.93
N GLU A 209 -25.59 12.61 -16.27
CA GLU A 209 -25.63 14.03 -15.88
C GLU A 209 -25.62 14.15 -14.34
N GLN A 210 -26.46 13.37 -13.67
CA GLN A 210 -26.49 13.36 -12.19
C GLN A 210 -25.17 12.89 -11.60
N ILE A 211 -24.57 11.84 -12.16
CA ILE A 211 -23.26 11.36 -11.70
C ILE A 211 -22.20 12.44 -11.87
N HIS A 212 -22.17 13.13 -13.01
CA HIS A 212 -21.19 14.19 -13.29
C HIS A 212 -21.32 15.35 -12.31
N GLU A 213 -22.54 15.85 -12.07
CA GLU A 213 -22.80 16.94 -11.12
C GLU A 213 -22.41 16.54 -9.68
N ASP A 214 -22.81 15.36 -9.26
CA ASP A 214 -22.56 14.87 -7.90
C ASP A 214 -21.07 14.58 -7.64
N ILE A 215 -20.38 13.93 -8.57
CA ILE A 215 -18.94 13.66 -8.45
C ILE A 215 -18.16 14.98 -8.42
N LYS A 216 -18.51 15.93 -9.29
CA LYS A 216 -17.87 17.25 -9.23
C LYS A 216 -18.06 17.89 -7.86
N LYS A 217 -19.28 17.97 -7.37
CA LYS A 217 -19.63 18.66 -6.12
C LYS A 217 -19.12 17.96 -4.87
N TYR A 218 -19.33 16.64 -4.76
CA TYR A 218 -19.10 15.90 -3.51
C TYR A 218 -17.75 15.22 -3.43
N VAL A 219 -17.06 15.06 -4.57
CA VAL A 219 -15.74 14.43 -4.62
C VAL A 219 -14.67 15.42 -5.05
N PHE A 220 -14.75 16.00 -6.24
CA PHE A 220 -13.69 16.88 -6.75
C PHE A 220 -13.58 18.19 -5.96
N ASP A 221 -14.66 18.94 -5.84
CA ASP A 221 -14.68 20.23 -5.13
C ASP A 221 -14.40 20.07 -3.61
N ALA A 222 -14.63 18.88 -3.07
CA ALA A 222 -14.34 18.57 -1.66
C ALA A 222 -12.88 18.18 -1.39
N VAL A 223 -12.13 17.73 -2.39
CA VAL A 223 -10.80 17.14 -2.22
C VAL A 223 -9.71 17.92 -2.92
N ILE A 224 -9.98 18.44 -4.12
CA ILE A 224 -8.97 19.16 -4.92
C ILE A 224 -8.74 20.55 -4.28
N PRO A 225 -7.48 20.87 -3.93
CA PRO A 225 -7.17 22.18 -3.35
C PRO A 225 -7.47 23.32 -4.31
N GLU A 226 -7.92 24.44 -3.74
CA GLU A 226 -8.13 25.68 -4.50
C GLU A 226 -6.83 26.11 -5.21
N GLY A 227 -6.96 26.58 -6.45
CA GLY A 227 -5.83 27.03 -7.27
C GLY A 227 -5.12 25.92 -8.05
N MET A 228 -5.43 24.64 -7.80
CA MET A 228 -4.84 23.52 -8.55
C MET A 228 -5.56 23.23 -9.87
N THR A 229 -6.68 23.86 -10.14
CA THR A 229 -7.43 23.70 -11.41
C THR A 229 -7.66 25.06 -12.08
N ASP A 230 -7.76 25.04 -13.40
CA ASP A 230 -8.06 26.19 -14.25
C ASP A 230 -9.01 25.80 -15.39
N GLU A 231 -9.29 26.73 -16.32
CA GLU A 231 -10.15 26.49 -17.48
C GLU A 231 -9.62 25.41 -18.45
N ASN A 232 -8.34 25.05 -18.36
CA ASN A 232 -7.71 24.04 -19.21
C ASN A 232 -7.66 22.66 -18.53
N THR A 233 -8.02 22.56 -17.26
CA THR A 233 -8.07 21.28 -16.55
C THR A 233 -9.18 20.40 -17.11
N LYS A 234 -8.83 19.19 -17.50
CA LYS A 234 -9.76 18.22 -18.10
C LYS A 234 -10.32 17.30 -17.02
N PHE A 235 -11.65 17.20 -16.97
CA PHE A 235 -12.34 16.29 -16.07
C PHE A 235 -13.04 15.19 -16.87
N PHE A 236 -12.73 13.93 -16.57
CA PHE A 236 -13.33 12.75 -17.19
C PHE A 236 -14.04 11.93 -16.11
N ILE A 237 -15.38 11.95 -16.12
CA ILE A 237 -16.20 11.20 -15.18
C ILE A 237 -16.98 10.15 -15.98
N ASN A 238 -16.75 8.85 -15.68
CA ASN A 238 -17.32 7.74 -16.43
C ASN A 238 -17.27 7.98 -17.96
N PRO A 239 -16.09 8.18 -18.56
CA PRO A 239 -15.99 8.63 -19.96
C PRO A 239 -16.58 7.65 -20.97
N THR A 240 -16.75 6.38 -20.60
CA THR A 240 -17.44 5.36 -21.41
C THR A 240 -18.95 5.35 -21.18
N GLY A 241 -19.47 6.18 -20.28
CA GLY A 241 -20.88 6.28 -19.91
C GLY A 241 -21.24 5.26 -18.82
N ARG A 242 -21.95 4.20 -19.17
CA ARG A 242 -22.51 3.24 -18.22
C ARG A 242 -21.46 2.34 -17.57
N PHE A 243 -21.41 2.33 -16.21
CA PHE A 243 -20.58 1.42 -15.44
C PHE A 243 -21.42 0.74 -14.33
N VAL A 244 -22.34 -0.11 -14.71
CA VAL A 244 -23.22 -0.88 -13.80
C VAL A 244 -22.60 -2.24 -13.48
N ILE A 245 -22.03 -2.91 -14.47
CA ILE A 245 -21.29 -4.16 -14.27
C ILE A 245 -19.86 -3.81 -13.88
N GLY A 246 -19.47 -4.19 -12.66
CA GLY A 246 -18.17 -3.94 -12.09
C GLY A 246 -17.86 -4.90 -10.94
N GLY A 247 -16.78 -4.65 -10.22
CA GLY A 247 -16.30 -5.56 -9.21
C GLY A 247 -15.90 -6.92 -9.80
N PRO A 248 -15.90 -8.00 -9.02
CA PRO A 248 -15.53 -9.35 -9.49
C PRO A 248 -16.39 -9.92 -10.60
N HIS A 249 -17.59 -9.37 -10.81
CA HIS A 249 -18.45 -9.72 -11.93
C HIS A 249 -17.95 -9.13 -13.27
N GLY A 250 -17.32 -7.95 -13.20
CA GLY A 250 -16.79 -7.26 -14.39
C GLY A 250 -15.37 -7.66 -14.74
N ASP A 251 -14.53 -7.90 -13.73
CA ASP A 251 -13.11 -8.24 -13.90
C ASP A 251 -12.63 -9.10 -12.74
N SER A 252 -11.70 -10.01 -13.01
CA SER A 252 -11.08 -10.85 -12.00
C SER A 252 -10.07 -10.07 -11.17
N GLY A 253 -9.95 -10.41 -9.89
CA GLY A 253 -8.96 -9.83 -8.98
C GLY A 253 -7.97 -10.86 -8.46
N LEU A 254 -6.79 -10.37 -8.09
CA LEU A 254 -5.73 -11.16 -7.47
C LEU A 254 -4.92 -10.28 -6.51
N THR A 255 -4.53 -10.85 -5.37
CA THR A 255 -3.60 -10.21 -4.43
C THR A 255 -2.31 -9.81 -5.13
N GLY A 256 -1.84 -8.59 -4.87
CA GLY A 256 -0.55 -8.12 -5.37
C GLY A 256 -0.54 -7.62 -6.82
N ARG A 257 -1.70 -7.29 -7.40
CA ARG A 257 -1.80 -6.71 -8.75
C ARG A 257 -1.96 -5.18 -8.77
N LYS A 258 -1.87 -4.53 -7.63
CA LYS A 258 -1.93 -3.06 -7.50
C LYS A 258 -0.72 -2.49 -6.76
N ILE A 259 0.46 -3.08 -7.01
CA ILE A 259 1.70 -2.76 -6.28
C ILE A 259 2.17 -1.32 -6.46
N ILE A 260 1.88 -0.70 -7.59
CA ILE A 260 2.22 0.71 -7.85
C ILE A 260 1.23 1.64 -7.15
N VAL A 261 -0.05 1.29 -7.11
CA VAL A 261 -1.08 1.98 -6.31
C VAL A 261 -0.75 1.87 -4.81
N ASP A 262 -0.28 0.73 -4.36
CA ASP A 262 0.11 0.48 -2.96
C ASP A 262 1.29 1.33 -2.50
N THR A 263 2.12 1.82 -3.42
CA THR A 263 3.38 2.49 -3.14
C THR A 263 3.37 3.95 -3.56
N TYR A 264 4.05 4.33 -4.64
CA TYR A 264 4.32 5.74 -4.95
C TYR A 264 3.73 6.19 -6.28
N GLY A 265 2.80 5.43 -6.87
CA GLY A 265 2.10 5.80 -8.09
C GLY A 265 3.00 5.94 -9.34
N GLY A 266 4.14 5.27 -9.33
CA GLY A 266 5.12 5.31 -10.42
C GLY A 266 6.22 6.36 -10.28
N MET A 267 6.17 7.22 -9.25
CA MET A 267 7.21 8.23 -9.02
C MET A 267 8.53 7.62 -8.57
N ALA A 268 8.49 6.54 -7.81
CA ALA A 268 9.65 5.76 -7.41
C ALA A 268 9.71 4.42 -8.16
N ARG A 269 10.90 3.83 -8.18
CA ARG A 269 11.11 2.46 -8.63
C ARG A 269 10.38 1.48 -7.71
N HIS A 270 10.16 0.26 -8.19
CA HIS A 270 9.54 -0.82 -7.43
C HIS A 270 10.32 -2.11 -7.60
N GLY A 271 10.47 -2.89 -6.53
CA GLY A 271 11.19 -4.16 -6.56
C GLY A 271 10.39 -5.35 -7.11
N GLY A 272 9.07 -5.19 -7.27
CA GLY A 272 8.17 -6.22 -7.79
C GLY A 272 7.45 -7.03 -6.72
N GLY A 273 7.88 -6.99 -5.46
CA GLY A 273 7.26 -7.72 -4.36
C GLY A 273 5.90 -7.11 -3.92
N ALA A 274 4.86 -7.93 -3.85
CA ALA A 274 3.59 -7.55 -3.26
C ALA A 274 3.65 -7.56 -1.73
N PHE A 275 2.79 -6.75 -1.08
CA PHE A 275 2.75 -6.62 0.38
C PHE A 275 1.66 -7.50 1.01
N SER A 276 0.41 -7.34 0.55
CA SER A 276 -0.75 -7.96 1.19
C SER A 276 -0.63 -9.48 1.27
N GLY A 277 -1.08 -10.05 2.39
CA GLY A 277 -1.03 -11.48 2.67
C GLY A 277 0.32 -12.00 3.18
N LYS A 278 1.35 -11.16 3.24
CA LYS A 278 2.69 -11.52 3.74
C LYS A 278 2.90 -11.01 5.16
N ASP A 279 3.34 -11.89 6.07
CA ASP A 279 3.76 -11.50 7.42
C ASP A 279 5.11 -10.76 7.39
N CYS A 280 5.51 -10.18 8.52
CA CYS A 280 6.68 -9.33 8.65
C CYS A 280 8.04 -10.03 8.45
N THR A 281 8.08 -11.36 8.37
CA THR A 281 9.32 -12.09 8.04
C THR A 281 9.67 -12.02 6.55
N LYS A 282 8.70 -11.65 5.71
CA LYS A 282 8.90 -11.45 4.28
C LYS A 282 9.46 -10.06 4.03
N VAL A 283 10.72 -9.99 3.60
CA VAL A 283 11.44 -8.72 3.35
C VAL A 283 10.80 -7.87 2.24
N ASP A 284 10.09 -8.47 1.30
CA ASP A 284 9.29 -7.75 0.31
C ASP A 284 8.39 -6.71 0.96
N ARG A 285 7.79 -7.03 2.10
CA ARG A 285 6.94 -6.13 2.87
C ARG A 285 7.72 -5.33 3.91
N SER A 286 8.40 -6.00 4.81
CA SER A 286 9.06 -5.38 5.96
C SER A 286 10.18 -4.41 5.55
N ALA A 287 11.01 -4.79 4.58
CA ALA A 287 12.10 -3.93 4.12
C ALA A 287 11.60 -2.77 3.25
N ALA A 288 10.50 -2.92 2.50
CA ALA A 288 9.87 -1.81 1.81
C ALA A 288 9.32 -0.77 2.81
N TYR A 289 8.74 -1.21 3.92
CA TYR A 289 8.31 -0.33 5.00
C TYR A 289 9.49 0.36 5.69
N ALA A 290 10.57 -0.37 5.96
CA ALA A 290 11.79 0.22 6.51
C ALA A 290 12.41 1.24 5.56
N ALA A 291 12.46 0.96 4.26
CA ALA A 291 12.96 1.90 3.25
C ALA A 291 12.12 3.17 3.19
N ARG A 292 10.78 3.09 3.30
CA ARG A 292 9.90 4.26 3.45
C ARG A 292 10.23 5.05 4.71
N TYR A 293 10.37 4.39 5.84
CA TYR A 293 10.71 5.01 7.12
C TYR A 293 12.02 5.79 7.05
N VAL A 294 13.06 5.21 6.46
CA VAL A 294 14.35 5.86 6.25
C VAL A 294 14.21 7.08 5.34
N ALA A 295 13.62 6.91 4.15
CA ALA A 295 13.46 8.00 3.18
C ALA A 295 12.64 9.17 3.76
N LYS A 296 11.56 8.86 4.48
CA LYS A 296 10.69 9.87 5.11
C LYS A 296 11.44 10.69 6.15
N ASN A 297 12.21 10.06 7.03
CA ASN A 297 12.99 10.76 8.04
C ASN A 297 14.12 11.60 7.43
N ILE A 298 14.76 11.16 6.35
CA ILE A 298 15.77 11.94 5.62
C ILE A 298 15.16 13.24 5.06
N VAL A 299 14.03 13.15 4.39
CA VAL A 299 13.36 14.33 3.83
C VAL A 299 12.84 15.24 4.95
N ALA A 300 12.21 14.70 5.98
CA ALA A 300 11.72 15.46 7.12
C ALA A 300 12.84 16.16 7.92
N ALA A 301 14.03 15.56 7.99
CA ALA A 301 15.21 16.19 8.59
C ALA A 301 15.78 17.33 7.73
N GLY A 302 15.31 17.50 6.50
CA GLY A 302 15.78 18.52 5.57
C GLY A 302 17.12 18.19 4.89
N LEU A 303 17.55 16.94 4.93
CA LEU A 303 18.78 16.46 4.26
C LEU A 303 18.64 16.38 2.75
N ALA A 304 17.41 16.20 2.25
CA ALA A 304 17.07 16.24 0.82
C ALA A 304 15.61 16.67 0.67
N LYS A 305 15.23 17.17 -0.53
CA LYS A 305 13.81 17.40 -0.89
C LYS A 305 13.14 16.14 -1.41
N LYS A 306 13.92 15.28 -2.06
CA LYS A 306 13.49 13.98 -2.59
C LYS A 306 14.53 12.93 -2.20
N CYS A 307 14.07 11.75 -1.83
CA CYS A 307 14.96 10.66 -1.45
C CYS A 307 14.34 9.32 -1.85
N GLU A 308 15.06 8.56 -2.66
CA GLU A 308 14.77 7.16 -2.95
C GLU A 308 15.83 6.27 -2.32
N ILE A 309 15.39 5.22 -1.66
CA ILE A 309 16.24 4.22 -1.02
C ILE A 309 16.01 2.88 -1.71
N GLN A 310 17.07 2.18 -2.11
CA GLN A 310 16.99 0.77 -2.47
C GLN A 310 17.70 -0.07 -1.41
N LEU A 311 17.03 -1.11 -0.96
CA LEU A 311 17.59 -2.19 -0.15
C LEU A 311 17.58 -3.48 -0.96
N SER A 312 18.61 -4.31 -0.81
CA SER A 312 18.63 -5.65 -1.39
C SER A 312 19.09 -6.67 -0.38
N TYR A 313 18.57 -7.89 -0.50
CA TYR A 313 18.89 -9.02 0.38
C TYR A 313 19.22 -10.25 -0.43
N ALA A 314 20.07 -11.10 0.15
CA ALA A 314 20.28 -12.47 -0.30
C ALA A 314 19.64 -13.43 0.71
N ILE A 315 19.05 -14.52 0.22
CA ILE A 315 18.46 -15.54 1.09
C ILE A 315 19.48 -16.06 2.11
N GLY A 316 19.08 -16.14 3.37
CA GLY A 316 19.92 -16.59 4.47
C GLY A 316 20.98 -15.58 4.95
N VAL A 317 21.00 -14.37 4.42
CA VAL A 317 21.92 -13.30 4.85
C VAL A 317 21.16 -12.21 5.59
N ALA A 318 21.64 -11.81 6.78
CA ALA A 318 20.95 -10.83 7.60
C ALA A 318 21.14 -9.40 7.10
N HIS A 319 22.39 -9.01 6.83
CA HIS A 319 22.65 -7.65 6.37
C HIS A 319 22.23 -7.44 4.92
N PRO A 320 21.68 -6.25 4.58
CA PRO A 320 21.45 -5.88 3.19
C PRO A 320 22.71 -6.06 2.36
N THR A 321 22.58 -6.70 1.19
CA THR A 321 23.71 -6.86 0.25
C THR A 321 24.10 -5.53 -0.39
N SER A 322 23.14 -4.58 -0.48
CA SER A 322 23.39 -3.22 -0.88
C SER A 322 22.37 -2.24 -0.28
N ILE A 323 22.82 -1.01 -0.07
CA ILE A 323 21.97 0.15 0.23
C ILE A 323 22.34 1.22 -0.80
N MET A 324 21.37 1.68 -1.58
CA MET A 324 21.53 2.78 -2.52
C MET A 324 20.63 3.93 -2.09
N VAL A 325 21.15 5.15 -2.22
CA VAL A 325 20.42 6.39 -2.01
C VAL A 325 20.48 7.20 -3.30
N ASP A 326 19.36 7.75 -3.72
CA ASP A 326 19.27 8.74 -4.78
C ASP A 326 18.47 9.94 -4.28
N THR A 327 19.10 11.10 -4.22
CA THR A 327 18.48 12.35 -3.77
C THR A 327 18.03 13.22 -4.94
N PHE A 328 18.18 12.75 -6.17
CA PHE A 328 17.85 13.51 -7.38
C PHE A 328 18.49 14.90 -7.44
N GLY A 329 19.72 14.99 -6.93
CA GLY A 329 20.49 16.25 -6.86
C GLY A 329 20.00 17.23 -5.77
N THR A 330 19.10 16.85 -4.90
CA THR A 330 18.56 17.72 -3.83
C THR A 330 19.23 17.53 -2.48
N GLY A 331 20.16 16.58 -2.37
CA GLY A 331 20.87 16.24 -1.13
C GLY A 331 21.78 17.36 -0.64
N LYS A 332 21.81 17.59 0.67
CA LYS A 332 22.73 18.54 1.33
C LYS A 332 24.06 17.91 1.73
N ILE A 333 24.13 16.61 1.80
CA ILE A 333 25.35 15.81 1.99
C ILE A 333 25.46 14.81 0.84
N SER A 334 26.64 14.23 0.64
CA SER A 334 26.82 13.24 -0.42
C SER A 334 26.02 11.94 -0.15
N GLU A 335 25.69 11.22 -1.19
CA GLU A 335 24.94 9.96 -1.09
C GLU A 335 25.74 8.88 -0.32
N GLU A 336 27.07 8.86 -0.44
CA GLU A 336 27.96 7.99 0.34
C GLU A 336 27.80 8.26 1.85
N LYS A 337 27.81 9.54 2.26
CA LYS A 337 27.60 9.92 3.65
C LYS A 337 26.18 9.58 4.13
N MET A 338 25.18 9.68 3.25
CA MET A 338 23.83 9.24 3.59
C MET A 338 23.76 7.73 3.82
N VAL A 339 24.45 6.93 3.03
CA VAL A 339 24.52 5.47 3.24
C VAL A 339 25.20 5.14 4.58
N GLU A 340 26.28 5.82 4.93
CA GLU A 340 26.94 5.67 6.25
C GLU A 340 25.98 6.03 7.39
N MET A 341 25.33 7.18 7.31
CA MET A 341 24.33 7.64 8.27
C MET A 341 23.19 6.64 8.43
N ILE A 342 22.69 6.06 7.32
CA ILE A 342 21.63 5.03 7.37
C ILE A 342 22.11 3.81 8.15
N ARG A 343 23.31 3.31 7.89
CA ARG A 343 23.89 2.16 8.60
C ARG A 343 24.09 2.40 10.10
N GLU A 344 24.37 3.64 10.49
CA GLU A 344 24.58 4.02 11.89
C GLU A 344 23.26 4.15 12.67
N ASN A 345 22.18 4.58 12.01
CA ASN A 345 20.93 4.98 12.69
C ASN A 345 19.77 4.00 12.51
N PHE A 346 19.86 3.04 11.58
CA PHE A 346 18.78 2.11 11.27
C PHE A 346 19.28 0.66 11.20
N ASP A 347 18.65 -0.21 11.98
CA ASP A 347 18.91 -1.64 11.89
C ASP A 347 18.07 -2.26 10.76
N LEU A 348 18.72 -2.48 9.61
CA LEU A 348 18.07 -3.00 8.40
C LEU A 348 18.20 -4.52 8.23
N ARG A 349 18.66 -5.24 9.26
CA ARG A 349 18.54 -6.70 9.32
C ARG A 349 17.07 -7.09 9.45
N PRO A 350 16.58 -8.20 8.91
CA PRO A 350 15.17 -8.60 8.99
C PRO A 350 14.59 -8.54 10.41
N ALA A 351 15.28 -9.12 11.39
CA ALA A 351 14.85 -9.06 12.80
C ALA A 351 14.90 -7.64 13.38
N GLY A 352 15.90 -6.85 12.99
CA GLY A 352 16.03 -5.44 13.38
C GLY A 352 14.86 -4.61 12.88
N ILE A 353 14.44 -4.78 11.63
CA ILE A 353 13.27 -4.09 11.06
C ILE A 353 12.00 -4.45 11.83
N ILE A 354 11.77 -5.74 12.08
CA ILE A 354 10.57 -6.21 12.81
C ILE A 354 10.50 -5.55 14.20
N LYS A 355 11.64 -5.47 14.89
CA LYS A 355 11.73 -4.83 16.21
C LYS A 355 11.58 -3.32 16.13
N MET A 356 12.30 -2.67 15.22
CA MET A 356 12.30 -1.20 15.05
C MET A 356 10.92 -0.66 14.71
N LEU A 357 10.18 -1.36 13.87
CA LEU A 357 8.85 -0.94 13.41
C LEU A 357 7.70 -1.67 14.15
N ASP A 358 8.01 -2.53 15.13
CA ASP A 358 7.00 -3.29 15.90
C ASP A 358 5.94 -3.97 15.00
N LEU A 359 6.42 -4.79 14.04
CA LEU A 359 5.62 -5.35 12.96
C LEU A 359 4.83 -6.61 13.31
N ARG A 360 4.97 -7.15 14.54
CA ARG A 360 4.22 -8.35 14.96
C ARG A 360 2.85 -8.03 15.55
N ARG A 361 2.19 -7.03 14.99
CA ARG A 361 0.84 -6.57 15.37
C ARG A 361 -0.15 -6.73 14.23
N PRO A 362 -1.44 -6.91 14.52
CA PRO A 362 -2.49 -6.98 13.49
C PRO A 362 -2.81 -5.58 12.93
N ILE A 363 -1.92 -5.01 12.10
CA ILE A 363 -2.02 -3.65 11.58
C ILE A 363 -2.13 -3.60 10.04
N TYR A 364 -2.27 -4.73 9.39
CA TYR A 364 -2.09 -4.85 7.94
C TYR A 364 -3.36 -4.65 7.11
N LYS A 365 -4.52 -5.15 7.54
CA LYS A 365 -5.78 -4.97 6.80
C LYS A 365 -6.07 -3.50 6.47
N GLN A 366 -5.83 -2.60 7.40
CA GLN A 366 -6.06 -1.17 7.23
C GLN A 366 -5.17 -0.51 6.14
N THR A 367 -4.07 -1.16 5.75
CA THR A 367 -3.16 -0.67 4.71
C THR A 367 -3.51 -1.18 3.32
N ALA A 368 -4.37 -2.19 3.20
CA ALA A 368 -4.63 -2.90 1.96
C ALA A 368 -5.43 -2.10 0.92
N ALA A 369 -5.95 -0.94 1.25
CA ALA A 369 -6.58 0.00 0.33
C ALA A 369 -6.10 1.43 0.60
N TYR A 370 -6.05 2.26 -0.44
CA TYR A 370 -5.65 3.68 -0.39
C TYR A 370 -4.16 3.92 -0.08
N GLY A 371 -3.30 2.96 -0.40
CA GLY A 371 -1.86 3.02 -0.24
C GLY A 371 -1.35 2.60 1.14
N HIS A 372 -0.13 2.07 1.16
CA HIS A 372 0.58 1.67 2.38
C HIS A 372 1.38 2.83 2.99
N PHE A 373 1.61 3.89 2.22
CA PHE A 373 2.46 5.02 2.60
C PHE A 373 1.71 6.35 2.57
N GLY A 374 2.18 7.31 3.36
CA GLY A 374 1.60 8.63 3.45
C GLY A 374 0.22 8.66 4.11
N ARG A 375 -0.11 7.67 4.91
CA ARG A 375 -1.38 7.57 5.62
C ARG A 375 -1.36 8.46 6.86
N THR A 376 -2.32 9.39 6.94
CA THR A 376 -2.50 10.28 8.09
C THR A 376 -3.75 9.95 8.90
N ASP A 377 -4.56 9.04 8.41
CA ASP A 377 -5.81 8.57 9.00
C ASP A 377 -5.63 7.37 9.94
N ILE A 378 -4.48 6.71 9.90
CA ILE A 378 -4.11 5.55 10.71
C ILE A 378 -2.69 5.69 11.26
N ASP A 379 -2.43 5.11 12.42
CA ASP A 379 -1.09 5.11 13.04
C ASP A 379 -0.25 3.94 12.50
N LEU A 380 0.74 4.26 11.66
CA LEU A 380 1.64 3.30 11.07
C LEU A 380 3.09 3.56 11.51
N PRO A 381 3.83 2.54 12.00
CA PRO A 381 5.17 2.72 12.52
C PRO A 381 6.16 3.31 11.52
N TRP A 382 6.07 2.93 10.25
CA TRP A 382 6.96 3.40 9.18
C TRP A 382 6.67 4.83 8.70
N GLU A 383 5.62 5.47 9.21
CA GLU A 383 5.32 6.88 8.96
C GLU A 383 5.81 7.81 10.07
N LYS A 384 6.40 7.28 11.15
CA LYS A 384 6.93 8.07 12.27
C LYS A 384 8.14 8.90 11.87
N LEU A 385 8.28 10.08 12.53
CA LEU A 385 9.35 11.04 12.31
C LEU A 385 10.30 11.12 13.52
N ASP A 386 10.43 10.05 14.26
CA ASP A 386 11.17 9.96 15.51
C ASP A 386 12.71 9.92 15.34
N LYS A 387 13.20 9.81 14.10
CA LYS A 387 14.63 9.89 13.76
C LYS A 387 15.09 11.28 13.28
N VAL A 388 14.16 12.21 13.09
CA VAL A 388 14.46 13.53 12.49
C VAL A 388 15.54 14.31 13.27
N GLU A 389 15.42 14.42 14.59
CA GLU A 389 16.40 15.17 15.39
C GLU A 389 17.77 14.50 15.43
N GLU A 390 17.82 13.19 15.32
CA GLU A 390 19.06 12.41 15.24
C GLU A 390 19.75 12.64 13.89
N LEU A 391 18.98 12.64 12.79
CA LEU A 391 19.50 12.85 11.44
C LEU A 391 19.91 14.29 11.16
N LYS A 392 19.31 15.29 11.80
CA LYS A 392 19.72 16.70 11.66
C LYS A 392 21.16 16.96 12.08
N LYS A 393 21.78 16.08 12.86
CA LYS A 393 23.18 16.22 13.27
C LYS A 393 24.17 16.07 12.11
N TYR A 394 23.71 15.54 10.97
CA TYR A 394 24.53 15.38 9.76
C TYR A 394 24.43 16.58 8.80
N LEU A 395 23.55 17.59 9.09
CA LEU A 395 23.51 18.87 8.38
C LEU A 395 24.68 19.75 8.81
#